data_bfa40008818dda7e2537f06d054f39ff
#
_entry.id   bfa40008818dda7e2537f06d054f39ff
#
_cell.length_a   1.000
_cell.length_b   1.000
_cell.length_c   1.000
_cell.angle_alpha   90.00
_cell.angle_beta   90.00
_cell.angle_gamma   90.00
#
_symmetry.space_group_name_H-M   'P 1'
#
loop_
_entity.id
_entity.type
_entity.pdbx_description
1 polymer ?
#
loop_
_entity_poly.entity_id
_entity_poly.type
_entity_poly.pdbx_seq_one_letter_code
_entity_poly.pdbx_strand_id
1 'polypeptide(L)'
;MLENKPNRKRITDISYKDKEYVPYFDIDKKDFESIVLKLNRGESLTKEENKRYGEYILSVTESILEGPRFRAKPNDEKEDLRDIIYYEILTQVPTHYKEPRGTIYNYSYRCGYLAAIHYYTDQVKESKKYDDAIECLNDYYKQRNTEVTYVSEWMVKRQL
;
A
#
# COMPACT_ATOMS: atom_id res chain seq x y z
N MET A 1 28.11 -2.57 0.64
CA MET A 1 27.47 -3.82 0.91
C MET A 1 27.23 -4.03 2.39
N LEU A 2 28.25 -4.17 3.16
CA LEU A 2 28.10 -4.25 4.61
C LEU A 2 27.53 -2.96 5.18
N GLU A 3 27.81 -1.88 4.54
CA GLU A 3 27.34 -0.57 4.95
C GLU A 3 25.82 -0.45 4.94
N ASN A 4 25.20 -1.21 4.08
CA ASN A 4 23.74 -1.17 3.98
C ASN A 4 23.08 -1.76 5.21
N LYS A 5 23.72 -2.74 5.82
CA LYS A 5 23.14 -3.39 6.98
C LYS A 5 23.04 -2.47 8.20
N PRO A 6 24.08 -1.72 8.53
CA PRO A 6 23.95 -0.78 9.65
C PRO A 6 22.87 0.27 9.41
N ASN A 7 22.78 0.75 8.18
CA ASN A 7 21.74 1.73 7.86
C ASN A 7 20.34 1.14 8.01
N ARG A 8 20.20 -0.07 7.50
CA ARG A 8 18.92 -0.75 7.58
C ARG A 8 18.51 -1.02 9.02
N LYS A 9 19.45 -1.45 9.83
CA LYS A 9 19.20 -1.67 11.25
C LYS A 9 18.79 -0.39 11.95
N ARG A 10 19.45 0.68 11.60
CA ARG A 10 19.17 1.95 12.23
C ARG A 10 17.75 2.43 11.96
N ILE A 11 17.31 2.28 10.72
CA ILE A 11 15.94 2.61 10.35
C ILE A 11 14.97 1.74 11.14
N THR A 12 15.26 0.46 11.19
CA THR A 12 14.44 -0.48 11.92
C THR A 12 14.39 -0.15 13.39
N ASP A 13 15.53 0.19 13.98
CA ASP A 13 15.61 0.52 15.39
C ASP A 13 14.78 1.74 15.75
N ILE A 14 14.75 2.72 14.87
CA ILE A 14 13.96 3.92 15.08
C ILE A 14 12.48 3.57 15.12
N SER A 15 12.05 2.77 14.17
CA SER A 15 10.66 2.33 14.12
C SER A 15 10.29 1.48 15.34
N TYR A 16 11.23 0.70 15.79
CA TYR A 16 11.05 -0.17 16.93
C TYR A 16 10.75 0.57 18.21
N LYS A 17 11.42 1.68 18.42
CA LYS A 17 11.27 2.42 19.66
C LYS A 17 9.87 2.96 19.82
N ASP A 18 9.24 3.26 18.73
CA ASP A 18 7.93 3.90 18.77
C ASP A 18 6.79 2.92 18.75
N LYS A 19 7.01 1.72 18.24
CA LYS A 19 5.94 0.73 18.15
C LYS A 19 6.52 -0.64 17.89
N GLU A 20 5.70 -1.63 18.07
CA GLU A 20 6.08 -2.99 17.80
C GLU A 20 6.27 -3.19 16.31
N TYR A 21 7.49 -3.33 15.93
CA TYR A 21 7.88 -3.39 14.56
C TYR A 21 8.51 -4.73 14.25
N VAL A 22 8.12 -5.33 13.14
CA VAL A 22 8.69 -6.58 12.67
C VAL A 22 9.69 -6.28 11.57
N PRO A 23 10.97 -6.56 11.78
CA PRO A 23 11.96 -6.30 10.75
C PRO A 23 11.69 -7.15 9.52
N TYR A 24 11.49 -6.50 8.39
CA TYR A 24 11.12 -7.19 7.16
C TYR A 24 12.23 -8.11 6.63
N PHE A 25 13.44 -7.98 7.13
CA PHE A 25 14.53 -8.84 6.69
C PHE A 25 14.59 -10.17 7.44
N ASP A 26 13.72 -10.37 8.42
CA ASP A 26 13.71 -11.59 9.22
C ASP A 26 12.71 -12.63 8.70
N ILE A 27 12.31 -12.51 7.46
CA ILE A 27 11.33 -13.43 6.89
C ILE A 27 11.98 -14.78 6.60
N ASP A 28 11.40 -15.84 7.14
CA ASP A 28 11.72 -17.21 6.74
C ASP A 28 10.94 -17.51 5.46
N LYS A 29 11.63 -17.45 4.34
CA LYS A 29 10.98 -17.56 3.04
C LYS A 29 10.35 -18.92 2.79
N LYS A 30 10.98 -19.98 3.31
CA LYS A 30 10.42 -21.31 3.14
C LYS A 30 9.15 -21.49 3.95
N ASP A 31 9.14 -20.99 5.17
CA ASP A 31 7.96 -21.06 6.01
C ASP A 31 6.83 -20.21 5.42
N PHE A 32 7.16 -19.02 4.93
CA PHE A 32 6.20 -18.14 4.30
C PHE A 32 5.56 -18.85 3.10
N GLU A 33 6.38 -19.43 2.23
CA GLU A 33 5.87 -20.15 1.07
C GLU A 33 5.00 -21.33 1.47
N SER A 34 5.42 -22.09 2.48
CA SER A 34 4.65 -23.22 2.99
C SER A 34 3.27 -22.79 3.46
N ILE A 35 3.20 -21.68 4.19
CA ILE A 35 1.93 -21.16 4.68
C ILE A 35 1.03 -20.74 3.52
N VAL A 36 1.59 -20.03 2.53
CA VAL A 36 0.82 -19.58 1.38
C VAL A 36 0.29 -20.76 0.57
N LEU A 37 1.11 -21.78 0.40
CA LEU A 37 0.68 -22.98 -0.34
C LEU A 37 -0.42 -23.73 0.40
N LYS A 38 -0.34 -23.75 1.72
CA LYS A 38 -1.41 -24.32 2.54
C LYS A 38 -2.73 -23.61 2.29
N LEU A 39 -2.70 -22.29 2.33
CA LEU A 39 -3.89 -21.48 2.07
C LEU A 39 -4.38 -21.64 0.65
N ASN A 40 -3.46 -21.76 -0.29
CA ASN A 40 -3.81 -21.98 -1.69
C ASN A 40 -4.59 -23.28 -1.89
N ARG A 41 -4.28 -24.28 -1.09
CA ARG A 41 -4.99 -25.56 -1.14
C ARG A 41 -6.31 -25.56 -0.34
N GLY A 42 -6.65 -24.44 0.26
CA GLY A 42 -7.86 -24.33 1.06
C GLY A 42 -7.74 -24.89 2.47
N GLU A 43 -6.53 -25.12 2.94
CA GLU A 43 -6.30 -25.63 4.31
C GLU A 43 -6.30 -24.51 5.31
N SER A 44 -6.67 -24.85 6.54
CA SER A 44 -6.64 -23.88 7.63
C SER A 44 -5.26 -23.80 8.26
N LEU A 45 -4.93 -22.64 8.80
CA LEU A 45 -3.68 -22.41 9.49
C LEU A 45 -3.86 -22.61 11.00
N THR A 46 -2.82 -23.05 11.65
CA THR A 46 -2.79 -23.03 13.11
C THR A 46 -2.66 -21.59 13.60
N LYS A 47 -2.87 -21.40 14.90
CA LYS A 47 -2.76 -20.07 15.48
C LYS A 47 -1.35 -19.50 15.31
N GLU A 48 -0.33 -20.32 15.49
CA GLU A 48 1.05 -19.91 15.30
C GLU A 48 1.36 -19.58 13.85
N GLU A 49 0.83 -20.38 12.95
CA GLU A 49 1.01 -20.11 11.52
C GLU A 49 0.33 -18.81 11.10
N ASN A 50 -0.86 -18.55 11.63
CA ASN A 50 -1.54 -17.29 11.35
C ASN A 50 -0.72 -16.10 11.84
N LYS A 51 -0.14 -16.22 13.02
CA LYS A 51 0.69 -15.17 13.59
C LYS A 51 1.90 -14.90 12.71
N ARG A 52 2.61 -15.96 12.32
CA ARG A 52 3.78 -15.81 11.46
C ARG A 52 3.41 -15.24 10.10
N TYR A 53 2.30 -15.69 9.56
CA TYR A 53 1.82 -15.19 8.27
C TYR A 53 1.61 -13.69 8.32
N GLY A 54 0.91 -13.21 9.34
CA GLY A 54 0.70 -11.78 9.52
C GLY A 54 2.01 -11.02 9.65
N GLU A 55 2.97 -11.57 10.39
CA GLU A 55 4.28 -10.94 10.56
C GLU A 55 5.03 -10.86 9.24
N TYR A 56 4.98 -11.91 8.44
CA TYR A 56 5.64 -11.91 7.13
C TYR A 56 5.02 -10.87 6.20
N ILE A 57 3.70 -10.81 6.16
CA ILE A 57 3.02 -9.82 5.32
C ILE A 57 3.38 -8.42 5.78
N LEU A 58 3.39 -8.19 7.08
CA LEU A 58 3.75 -6.89 7.62
C LEU A 58 5.18 -6.52 7.25
N SER A 59 6.10 -7.48 7.31
CA SER A 59 7.49 -7.25 6.93
C SER A 59 7.62 -6.85 5.47
N VAL A 60 6.89 -7.52 4.58
CA VAL A 60 6.87 -7.15 3.16
C VAL A 60 6.30 -5.76 2.99
N THR A 61 5.21 -5.47 3.68
CA THR A 61 4.54 -4.18 3.59
C THR A 61 5.48 -3.06 4.01
N GLU A 62 6.17 -3.21 5.15
CA GLU A 62 7.11 -2.20 5.61
C GLU A 62 8.29 -2.05 4.66
N SER A 63 8.73 -3.14 4.06
CA SER A 63 9.78 -3.12 3.06
C SER A 63 9.38 -2.24 1.86
N ILE A 64 8.16 -2.35 1.41
CA ILE A 64 7.64 -1.54 0.31
C ILE A 64 7.59 -0.07 0.72
N LEU A 65 7.08 0.21 1.91
CA LEU A 65 6.93 1.58 2.39
C LEU A 65 8.28 2.28 2.64
N GLU A 66 9.30 1.51 2.99
CA GLU A 66 10.64 2.06 3.17
C GLU A 66 11.38 2.23 1.86
N GLY A 67 10.81 1.77 0.76
CA GLY A 67 11.42 1.92 -0.55
C GLY A 67 11.41 3.36 -1.03
N PRO A 68 12.22 3.66 -2.07
CA PRO A 68 12.41 5.05 -2.50
C PRO A 68 11.13 5.74 -2.92
N ARG A 69 10.16 4.98 -3.38
CA ARG A 69 8.94 5.58 -3.92
C ARG A 69 8.01 6.10 -2.83
N PHE A 70 8.03 5.47 -1.66
CA PHE A 70 7.03 5.77 -0.63
C PHE A 70 7.60 6.33 0.66
N ARG A 71 8.89 6.16 0.90
CA ARG A 71 9.46 6.51 2.21
C ARG A 71 9.34 7.98 2.57
N ALA A 72 9.26 8.86 1.57
CA ALA A 72 9.16 10.30 1.80
C ALA A 72 7.72 10.79 1.95
N LYS A 73 6.74 9.88 1.88
CA LYS A 73 5.34 10.26 2.00
C LYS A 73 4.98 10.60 3.44
N PRO A 74 3.98 11.46 3.66
CA PRO A 74 3.51 11.75 5.01
C PRO A 74 2.99 10.49 5.72
N ASN A 75 3.02 10.53 7.05
CA ASN A 75 2.66 9.35 7.84
C ASN A 75 1.21 8.92 7.64
N ASP A 76 0.30 9.84 7.49
CA ASP A 76 -1.11 9.50 7.26
C ASP A 76 -1.31 8.79 5.92
N GLU A 77 -0.60 9.24 4.88
CA GLU A 77 -0.61 8.53 3.60
C GLU A 77 0.00 7.15 3.72
N LYS A 78 1.08 7.03 4.49
CA LYS A 78 1.72 5.73 4.70
C LYS A 78 0.80 4.77 5.44
N GLU A 79 0.00 5.26 6.36
CA GLU A 79 -0.96 4.40 7.05
C GLU A 79 -2.01 3.85 6.09
N ASP A 80 -2.53 4.70 5.23
CA ASP A 80 -3.48 4.26 4.21
C ASP A 80 -2.86 3.23 3.28
N LEU A 81 -1.63 3.50 2.84
CA LEU A 81 -0.91 2.58 1.97
C LEU A 81 -0.63 1.27 2.67
N ARG A 82 -0.27 1.32 3.95
CA ARG A 82 0.01 0.11 4.72
C ARG A 82 -1.20 -0.81 4.73
N ASP A 83 -2.35 -0.26 4.99
CA ASP A 83 -3.58 -1.04 5.01
C ASP A 83 -3.89 -1.65 3.65
N ILE A 84 -3.73 -0.87 2.60
CA ILE A 84 -4.00 -1.33 1.24
C ILE A 84 -3.02 -2.43 0.84
N ILE A 85 -1.74 -2.22 1.08
CA ILE A 85 -0.71 -3.20 0.72
C ILE A 85 -0.91 -4.49 1.51
N TYR A 86 -1.10 -4.37 2.80
CA TYR A 86 -1.28 -5.53 3.67
C TYR A 86 -2.48 -6.36 3.23
N TYR A 87 -3.61 -5.70 3.02
CA TYR A 87 -4.83 -6.38 2.62
C TYR A 87 -4.66 -7.08 1.27
N GLU A 88 -4.01 -6.43 0.34
CA GLU A 88 -3.79 -7.00 -0.98
C GLU A 88 -2.94 -8.26 -0.91
N ILE A 89 -1.84 -8.20 -0.18
CA ILE A 89 -0.98 -9.37 -0.02
C ILE A 89 -1.74 -10.49 0.71
N LEU A 90 -2.43 -10.14 1.78
CA LEU A 90 -3.18 -11.09 2.59
C LEU A 90 -4.17 -11.90 1.75
N THR A 91 -4.88 -11.23 0.85
CA THR A 91 -5.98 -11.83 0.12
C THR A 91 -5.58 -12.38 -1.24
N GLN A 92 -4.71 -11.69 -1.97
CA GLN A 92 -4.42 -12.05 -3.34
C GLN A 92 -3.29 -13.06 -3.49
N VAL A 93 -2.30 -13.00 -2.62
CA VAL A 93 -1.17 -13.92 -2.74
C VAL A 93 -1.59 -15.37 -2.56
N PRO A 94 -2.34 -15.74 -1.51
CA PRO A 94 -2.76 -17.13 -1.38
C PRO A 94 -3.64 -17.61 -2.52
N THR A 95 -4.40 -16.73 -3.12
CA THR A 95 -5.31 -17.08 -4.19
C THR A 95 -4.58 -17.32 -5.51
N HIS A 96 -3.56 -16.52 -5.79
CA HIS A 96 -2.95 -16.50 -7.13
C HIS A 96 -1.53 -17.02 -7.19
N TYR A 97 -0.87 -17.21 -6.07
CA TYR A 97 0.51 -17.68 -6.09
C TYR A 97 0.59 -19.13 -6.55
N LYS A 98 1.47 -19.42 -7.49
CA LYS A 98 1.69 -20.76 -8.00
C LYS A 98 3.19 -20.98 -8.18
N GLU A 99 3.69 -22.10 -7.60
CA GLU A 99 5.04 -22.52 -7.90
C GLU A 99 5.17 -22.85 -9.37
N PRO A 100 6.29 -22.63 -9.98
CA PRO A 100 7.55 -22.07 -9.50
C PRO A 100 7.80 -20.65 -10.00
N ARG A 101 6.89 -19.77 -9.85
CA ARG A 101 6.94 -18.44 -10.45
C ARG A 101 7.78 -17.44 -9.65
N GLY A 102 8.93 -17.85 -9.18
CA GLY A 102 9.79 -16.98 -8.39
C GLY A 102 9.56 -17.19 -6.91
N THR A 103 10.22 -16.38 -6.10
CA THR A 103 10.11 -16.54 -4.66
C THR A 103 8.82 -15.92 -4.15
N ILE A 104 8.32 -16.46 -3.05
CA ILE A 104 7.13 -15.93 -2.41
C ILE A 104 7.35 -14.47 -1.97
N TYR A 105 8.55 -14.13 -1.55
CA TYR A 105 8.85 -12.76 -1.16
C TYR A 105 8.70 -11.80 -2.33
N ASN A 106 9.33 -12.12 -3.45
CA ASN A 106 9.27 -11.26 -4.63
C ASN A 106 7.85 -11.14 -5.16
N TYR A 107 7.13 -12.23 -5.16
CA TYR A 107 5.76 -12.22 -5.61
C TYR A 107 4.88 -11.33 -4.72
N SER A 108 5.02 -11.49 -3.42
CA SER A 108 4.27 -10.69 -2.45
C SER A 108 4.64 -9.21 -2.54
N TYR A 109 5.93 -8.93 -2.66
CA TYR A 109 6.41 -7.55 -2.83
C TYR A 109 5.77 -6.91 -4.05
N ARG A 110 5.81 -7.61 -5.17
CA ARG A 110 5.24 -7.09 -6.40
C ARG A 110 3.74 -6.86 -6.28
N CYS A 111 3.05 -7.79 -5.66
CA CYS A 111 1.61 -7.68 -5.46
C CYS A 111 1.26 -6.43 -4.66
N GLY A 112 1.93 -6.24 -3.53
CA GLY A 112 1.70 -5.09 -2.68
C GLY A 112 2.13 -3.78 -3.34
N TYR A 113 3.26 -3.80 -4.03
CA TYR A 113 3.77 -2.62 -4.71
C TYR A 113 2.80 -2.13 -5.77
N LEU A 114 2.28 -3.05 -6.58
CA LEU A 114 1.31 -2.70 -7.61
C LEU A 114 0.01 -2.18 -7.02
N ALA A 115 -0.43 -2.73 -5.90
CA ALA A 115 -1.62 -2.23 -5.23
C ALA A 115 -1.42 -0.78 -4.79
N ALA A 116 -0.25 -0.45 -4.26
CA ALA A 116 0.06 0.93 -3.88
C ALA A 116 0.09 1.86 -5.08
N ILE A 117 0.66 1.42 -6.18
CA ILE A 117 0.70 2.23 -7.41
C ILE A 117 -0.71 2.48 -7.93
N HIS A 118 -1.55 1.47 -7.93
CA HIS A 118 -2.94 1.61 -8.39
C HIS A 118 -3.71 2.58 -7.49
N TYR A 119 -3.49 2.51 -6.20
CA TYR A 119 -4.12 3.42 -5.26
C TYR A 119 -3.78 4.88 -5.61
N TYR A 120 -2.51 5.18 -5.86
CA TYR A 120 -2.11 6.53 -6.23
C TYR A 120 -2.68 6.95 -7.57
N THR A 121 -2.66 6.06 -8.54
CA THR A 121 -3.20 6.35 -9.86
C THR A 121 -4.68 6.71 -9.76
N ASP A 122 -5.42 5.96 -8.97
CA ASP A 122 -6.85 6.22 -8.79
C ASP A 122 -7.08 7.55 -8.09
N GLN A 123 -6.27 7.88 -7.08
CA GLN A 123 -6.38 9.16 -6.39
C GLN A 123 -6.09 10.34 -7.31
N VAL A 124 -5.08 10.21 -8.15
CA VAL A 124 -4.77 11.27 -9.12
C VAL A 124 -5.93 11.45 -10.11
N LYS A 125 -6.51 10.36 -10.56
CA LYS A 125 -7.65 10.41 -11.48
C LYS A 125 -8.86 11.08 -10.85
N GLU A 126 -9.15 10.76 -9.59
CA GLU A 126 -10.25 11.38 -8.86
C GLU A 126 -10.05 12.88 -8.71
N SER A 127 -8.84 13.27 -8.32
CA SER A 127 -8.50 14.67 -8.16
C SER A 127 -8.64 15.42 -9.47
N LYS A 128 -8.19 14.83 -10.57
CA LYS A 128 -8.29 15.44 -11.88
C LYS A 128 -9.75 15.59 -12.32
N LYS A 129 -10.56 14.59 -12.08
CA LYS A 129 -11.99 14.68 -12.40
C LYS A 129 -12.65 15.83 -11.66
N TYR A 130 -12.29 16.00 -10.42
CA TYR A 130 -12.82 17.09 -9.61
C TYR A 130 -12.42 18.44 -10.17
N ASP A 131 -11.14 18.60 -10.51
CA ASP A 131 -10.62 19.84 -11.07
C ASP A 131 -11.28 20.14 -12.41
N ASP A 132 -11.45 19.14 -13.27
CA ASP A 132 -12.10 19.29 -14.56
C ASP A 132 -13.56 19.73 -14.40
N ALA A 133 -14.25 19.18 -13.41
CA ALA A 133 -15.64 19.53 -13.14
C ALA A 133 -15.75 21.00 -12.72
N ILE A 134 -14.85 21.46 -11.86
CA ILE A 134 -14.84 22.86 -11.43
C ILE A 134 -14.56 23.76 -12.62
N GLU A 135 -13.60 23.39 -13.46
CA GLU A 135 -13.25 24.18 -14.64
C GLU A 135 -14.44 24.31 -15.59
N CYS A 136 -15.14 23.21 -15.84
CA CYS A 136 -16.32 23.22 -16.67
C CYS A 136 -17.41 24.14 -16.12
N LEU A 137 -17.64 24.08 -14.82
CA LEU A 137 -18.63 24.96 -14.18
C LEU A 137 -18.23 26.42 -14.29
N ASN A 138 -16.96 26.72 -14.09
CA ASN A 138 -16.47 28.07 -14.19
C ASN A 138 -16.64 28.62 -15.60
N ASP A 139 -16.35 27.84 -16.62
CA ASP A 139 -16.55 28.24 -18.00
C ASP A 139 -18.02 28.50 -18.31
N TYR A 140 -18.88 27.60 -17.82
CA TYR A 140 -20.33 27.75 -18.02
C TYR A 140 -20.82 29.05 -17.41
N TYR A 141 -20.43 29.38 -16.20
CA TYR A 141 -20.90 30.59 -15.54
C TYR A 141 -20.24 31.85 -16.07
N LYS A 142 -19.05 31.76 -16.58
CA LYS A 142 -18.43 32.89 -17.29
C LYS A 142 -19.25 33.33 -18.49
N GLN A 143 -19.71 32.36 -19.26
CA GLN A 143 -20.54 32.63 -20.43
C GLN A 143 -21.85 33.29 -20.06
N ARG A 144 -22.31 33.08 -18.82
CA ARG A 144 -23.54 33.70 -18.33
C ARG A 144 -23.29 35.00 -17.60
N ASN A 145 -22.11 35.54 -17.72
CA ASN A 145 -21.73 36.80 -17.11
C ASN A 145 -21.87 36.77 -15.58
N THR A 146 -21.00 36.05 -14.92
CA THR A 146 -21.37 35.83 -13.57
C THR A 146 -20.34 35.89 -12.51
N GLU A 147 -20.74 36.37 -11.43
CA GLU A 147 -20.14 36.22 -10.14
C GLU A 147 -20.42 34.87 -9.50
N VAL A 148 -21.19 34.08 -10.18
CA VAL A 148 -21.64 32.77 -9.71
C VAL A 148 -20.50 31.76 -9.74
N THR A 149 -19.41 32.03 -10.44
CA THR A 149 -18.26 31.15 -10.47
C THR A 149 -17.81 30.75 -9.09
N TYR A 150 -17.69 31.72 -8.20
CA TYR A 150 -17.29 31.48 -6.82
C TYR A 150 -18.29 30.57 -6.11
N VAL A 151 -19.58 30.85 -6.31
CA VAL A 151 -20.65 30.07 -5.69
C VAL A 151 -20.65 28.65 -6.22
N SER A 152 -20.43 28.49 -7.51
CA SER A 152 -20.44 27.15 -8.10
C SER A 152 -19.30 26.28 -7.59
N GLU A 153 -18.12 26.85 -7.40
CA GLU A 153 -17.03 26.12 -6.77
C GLU A 153 -17.41 25.61 -5.39
N TRP A 154 -18.00 26.49 -4.61
CA TRP A 154 -18.44 26.16 -3.26
C TRP A 154 -19.46 25.02 -3.30
N MET A 155 -20.40 25.08 -4.23
CA MET A 155 -21.43 24.06 -4.35
C MET A 155 -20.86 22.72 -4.74
N VAL A 156 -19.92 22.68 -5.67
CA VAL A 156 -19.28 21.45 -6.07
C VAL A 156 -18.56 20.80 -4.89
N LYS A 157 -17.83 21.60 -4.13
CA LYS A 157 -17.12 21.10 -2.96
C LYS A 157 -18.07 20.50 -1.93
N ARG A 158 -19.23 21.05 -1.77
CA ARG A 158 -20.18 20.57 -0.79
C ARG A 158 -20.87 19.27 -1.21
N GLN A 159 -20.92 18.99 -2.47
CA GLN A 159 -21.54 17.75 -2.98
C GLN A 159 -20.58 16.57 -2.95
N LEU A 160 -19.32 16.82 -2.74
CA LEU A 160 -18.33 15.79 -2.62
C LEU A 160 -18.05 15.48 -1.16
#